data_131560926bcfac365f4c4b51de834c07
#
_entry.id   131560926bcfac365f4c4b51de834c07
#
_cell.length_a   1.000
_cell.length_b   1.000
_cell.length_c   1.000
_cell.angle_alpha   90.00
_cell.angle_beta   90.00
_cell.angle_gamma   90.00
#
_symmetry.space_group_name_H-M   'P 1'
#
loop_
_entity.id
_entity.type
_entity.pdbx_description
1 polymer ?
#
loop_
_entity_poly.entity_id
_entity_poly.type
_entity_poly.pdbx_seq_one_letter_code
_entity_poly.pdbx_strand_id
1 'polypeptide(L)'
;MNRLIRIALTFLLVMTSGVIQAEIVIYPVPQGIYYARHNDDYTVKVRQVGEKDWVDLYEYNVKVDMDTKSDATMVQFDFSGKVEVLVQKHNGELRSAVVRPLSKGIQPEIDGNFLLFTLDKPQKLSVEFNGDRLNNLHVFANPIIENVPDKNDPNVMYFESGIHEPTDV
;
A
#
# COMPACT_ATOMS: atom_id res chain seq x y z
N MET A 1 58.69 23.90 -5.72
CA MET A 1 58.07 22.93 -4.77
C MET A 1 56.95 23.67 -4.09
N ASN A 2 55.65 23.55 -4.52
CA ASN A 2 54.44 24.03 -3.83
C ASN A 2 53.22 24.27 -4.74
N ARG A 3 53.19 23.63 -5.92
CA ARG A 3 51.97 23.67 -6.77
C ARG A 3 51.18 22.34 -6.84
N LEU A 4 51.75 21.25 -6.34
CA LEU A 4 51.14 19.90 -6.40
C LEU A 4 50.28 19.55 -5.17
N ILE A 5 50.36 20.31 -4.09
CA ILE A 5 49.63 20.02 -2.85
C ILE A 5 48.21 20.66 -2.86
N ARG A 6 47.91 21.58 -3.76
CA ARG A 6 46.59 22.24 -3.82
C ARG A 6 45.53 21.51 -4.65
N ILE A 7 45.89 20.47 -5.38
CA ILE A 7 44.98 19.71 -6.23
C ILE A 7 44.35 18.49 -5.50
N ALA A 8 44.97 18.04 -4.40
CA ALA A 8 44.52 16.86 -3.67
C ALA A 8 43.41 17.15 -2.63
N LEU A 9 43.06 18.41 -2.37
CA LEU A 9 42.07 18.76 -1.35
C LEU A 9 40.69 19.11 -1.90
N THR A 10 40.47 19.02 -3.22
CA THR A 10 39.22 19.42 -3.86
C THR A 10 38.36 18.22 -4.32
N PHE A 11 38.76 17.01 -4.01
CA PHE A 11 38.09 15.80 -4.56
C PHE A 11 37.51 14.86 -3.49
N LEU A 12 37.23 15.33 -2.28
CA LEU A 12 36.55 14.52 -1.28
C LEU A 12 35.31 15.23 -0.74
N LEU A 13 34.53 15.84 -1.63
CA LEU A 13 33.10 16.05 -1.35
C LEU A 13 32.37 14.81 -1.88
N VAL A 14 32.50 13.70 -1.17
CA VAL A 14 31.61 12.57 -1.34
C VAL A 14 30.22 13.08 -1.00
N MET A 15 29.45 13.40 -2.02
CA MET A 15 28.03 13.53 -1.91
C MET A 15 27.50 12.21 -1.33
N THR A 16 27.34 12.13 -0.03
CA THR A 16 26.43 11.17 0.57
C THR A 16 25.03 11.62 0.19
N SER A 17 24.64 11.38 -1.05
CA SER A 17 23.25 11.33 -1.40
C SER A 17 22.70 10.23 -0.52
N GLY A 18 22.02 10.62 0.56
CA GLY A 18 21.22 9.69 1.34
C GLY A 18 20.28 9.02 0.35
N VAL A 19 20.54 7.78 0.05
CA VAL A 19 19.58 6.94 -0.66
C VAL A 19 18.39 6.89 0.29
N ILE A 20 17.33 7.63 0.00
CA ILE A 20 16.06 7.43 0.68
C ILE A 20 15.68 6.01 0.27
N GLN A 21 15.94 5.08 1.17
CA GLN A 21 15.56 3.70 0.96
C GLN A 21 14.04 3.71 0.94
N ALA A 22 13.48 3.30 -0.19
CA ALA A 22 12.06 3.12 -0.31
C ALA A 22 11.64 2.01 0.70
N GLU A 23 10.50 2.17 1.33
CA GLU A 23 10.03 1.29 2.40
C GLU A 23 8.58 0.90 2.12
N ILE A 24 8.21 -0.33 2.49
CA ILE A 24 6.83 -0.81 2.52
C ILE A 24 6.56 -1.35 3.92
N VAL A 25 5.50 -0.85 4.57
CA VAL A 25 5.04 -1.32 5.87
C VAL A 25 3.68 -1.99 5.68
N ILE A 26 3.59 -3.24 6.12
CA ILE A 26 2.36 -4.04 6.10
C ILE A 26 1.96 -4.33 7.53
N TYR A 27 0.69 -4.10 7.82
CA TYR A 27 0.13 -4.32 9.14
C TYR A 27 -0.44 -5.73 9.25
N PRO A 28 -0.22 -6.42 10.37
CA PRO A 28 -0.82 -7.71 10.60
C PRO A 28 -2.34 -7.60 10.64
N VAL A 29 -3.01 -8.65 10.21
CA VAL A 29 -4.48 -8.73 10.29
C VAL A 29 -4.89 -8.65 11.77
N PRO A 30 -5.80 -7.75 12.16
CA PRO A 30 -6.28 -7.66 13.53
C PRO A 30 -6.93 -8.98 13.96
N GLN A 31 -6.49 -9.50 15.11
CA GLN A 31 -7.06 -10.71 15.67
C GLN A 31 -8.43 -10.43 16.31
N GLY A 32 -9.34 -11.42 16.26
CA GLY A 32 -10.63 -11.34 16.94
C GLY A 32 -11.69 -10.46 16.26
N ILE A 33 -11.42 -9.87 15.12
CA ILE A 33 -12.44 -9.10 14.37
C ILE A 33 -13.34 -10.08 13.62
N TYR A 34 -14.52 -10.30 14.14
CA TYR A 34 -15.50 -11.23 13.54
C TYR A 34 -15.92 -10.84 12.11
N TYR A 35 -15.84 -9.54 11.77
CA TYR A 35 -16.27 -9.00 10.48
C TYR A 35 -15.12 -8.77 9.48
N ALA A 36 -13.87 -8.88 9.88
CA ALA A 36 -12.73 -8.78 8.97
C ALA A 36 -12.54 -10.10 8.21
N ARG A 37 -13.52 -10.42 7.37
CA ARG A 37 -13.44 -11.58 6.50
C ARG A 37 -12.47 -11.30 5.36
N HIS A 38 -11.71 -12.33 5.00
CA HIS A 38 -10.93 -12.34 3.78
C HIS A 38 -11.84 -12.30 2.55
N ASN A 39 -11.45 -11.55 1.54
CA ASN A 39 -12.12 -11.55 0.24
C ASN A 39 -11.27 -12.33 -0.75
N ASP A 40 -11.83 -13.41 -1.30
CA ASP A 40 -11.13 -14.32 -2.21
C ASP A 40 -11.27 -13.94 -3.70
N ASP A 41 -11.87 -12.78 -4.02
CA ASP A 41 -12.05 -12.34 -5.40
C ASP A 41 -10.74 -11.89 -6.05
N TYR A 42 -9.79 -11.44 -5.23
CA TYR A 42 -8.49 -10.94 -5.68
C TYR A 42 -7.36 -11.46 -4.79
N THR A 43 -6.15 -11.52 -5.34
CA THR A 43 -4.90 -11.52 -4.58
C THR A 43 -4.14 -10.25 -4.94
N VAL A 44 -3.72 -9.49 -3.94
CA VAL A 44 -3.03 -8.22 -4.12
C VAL A 44 -1.64 -8.29 -3.52
N LYS A 45 -0.65 -7.94 -4.32
CA LYS A 45 0.76 -7.92 -3.91
C LYS A 45 1.36 -6.56 -4.20
N VAL A 46 2.35 -6.20 -3.40
CA VAL A 46 3.09 -4.95 -3.57
C VAL A 46 4.58 -5.23 -3.53
N ARG A 47 5.36 -4.48 -4.30
CA ARG A 47 6.83 -4.46 -4.20
C ARG A 47 7.35 -3.07 -4.51
N GLN A 48 8.57 -2.81 -4.09
CA GLN A 48 9.29 -1.62 -4.55
C GLN A 48 9.69 -1.79 -6.01
N VAL A 49 9.65 -0.69 -6.76
CA VAL A 49 10.09 -0.71 -8.16
C VAL A 49 11.57 -1.11 -8.23
N GLY A 50 11.86 -2.15 -9.00
CA GLY A 50 13.21 -2.71 -9.16
C GLY A 50 13.54 -3.88 -8.24
N GLU A 51 12.74 -4.13 -7.21
CA GLU A 51 12.88 -5.33 -6.38
C GLU A 51 12.25 -6.55 -7.04
N LYS A 52 12.70 -7.74 -6.63
CA LYS A 52 12.20 -9.01 -7.18
C LYS A 52 11.05 -9.58 -6.38
N ASP A 53 11.08 -9.38 -5.07
CA ASP A 53 10.20 -10.07 -4.15
C ASP A 53 8.91 -9.29 -3.97
N TRP A 54 7.78 -9.98 -4.15
CA TRP A 54 6.45 -9.46 -3.90
C TRP A 54 6.04 -9.76 -2.47
N VAL A 55 5.38 -8.82 -1.84
CA VAL A 55 4.79 -8.97 -0.51
C VAL A 55 3.28 -9.02 -0.65
N ASP A 56 2.67 -10.06 -0.08
CA ASP A 56 1.22 -10.23 -0.10
C ASP A 56 0.55 -9.23 0.86
N LEU A 57 -0.56 -8.66 0.42
CA LEU A 57 -1.45 -7.86 1.26
C LEU A 57 -2.62 -8.72 1.73
N TYR A 58 -3.26 -8.31 2.81
CA TYR A 58 -4.50 -8.95 3.25
C TYR A 58 -5.70 -8.26 2.59
N GLU A 59 -6.54 -9.04 1.95
CA GLU A 59 -7.74 -8.59 1.25
C GLU A 59 -8.94 -8.63 2.19
N TYR A 60 -9.31 -7.46 2.71
CA TYR A 60 -10.49 -7.31 3.56
C TYR A 60 -11.77 -7.32 2.72
N ASN A 61 -12.76 -8.09 3.15
CA ASN A 61 -14.10 -8.04 2.60
C ASN A 61 -14.89 -6.88 3.22
N VAL A 62 -15.32 -5.93 2.42
CA VAL A 62 -16.01 -4.72 2.84
C VAL A 62 -17.41 -4.64 2.22
N LYS A 63 -18.44 -4.40 3.03
CA LYS A 63 -19.78 -4.12 2.55
C LYS A 63 -19.87 -2.70 1.99
N VAL A 64 -20.24 -2.59 0.71
CA VAL A 64 -20.40 -1.29 0.03
C VAL A 64 -21.84 -0.91 -0.21
N ASP A 65 -22.74 -1.90 -0.28
CA ASP A 65 -24.16 -1.70 -0.44
C ASP A 65 -24.93 -2.74 0.37
N MET A 66 -25.68 -2.26 1.35
CA MET A 66 -26.44 -3.12 2.27
C MET A 66 -27.72 -3.65 1.62
N ASP A 67 -28.29 -2.93 0.65
CA ASP A 67 -29.53 -3.32 -0.02
C ASP A 67 -29.27 -4.44 -1.05
N THR A 68 -28.24 -4.27 -1.88
CA THR A 68 -27.83 -5.28 -2.86
C THR A 68 -26.89 -6.34 -2.29
N LYS A 69 -26.41 -6.14 -1.04
CA LYS A 69 -25.43 -6.99 -0.36
C LYS A 69 -24.12 -7.13 -1.15
N SER A 70 -23.76 -6.10 -1.89
CA SER A 70 -22.52 -6.06 -2.65
C SER A 70 -21.33 -5.91 -1.72
N ASP A 71 -20.29 -6.69 -1.99
CA ASP A 71 -19.02 -6.67 -1.28
C ASP A 71 -17.94 -6.07 -2.19
N ALA A 72 -17.02 -5.31 -1.60
CA ALA A 72 -15.79 -4.86 -2.23
C ALA A 72 -14.60 -5.43 -1.50
N THR A 73 -13.47 -5.40 -2.15
CA THR A 73 -12.18 -5.75 -1.55
C THR A 73 -11.46 -4.49 -1.10
N MET A 74 -10.81 -4.53 0.04
CA MET A 74 -9.94 -3.45 0.51
C MET A 74 -8.58 -4.00 0.90
N VAL A 75 -7.53 -3.30 0.48
CA VAL A 75 -6.15 -3.53 0.95
C VAL A 75 -5.55 -2.24 1.48
N GLN A 76 -4.63 -2.36 2.44
CA GLN A 76 -3.92 -1.22 3.01
C GLN A 76 -2.45 -1.54 3.25
N PHE A 77 -1.61 -0.56 3.02
CA PHE A 77 -0.18 -0.57 3.33
C PHE A 77 0.35 0.86 3.35
N ASP A 78 1.46 1.06 4.03
CA ASP A 78 2.17 2.33 3.98
C ASP A 78 3.45 2.18 3.16
N PHE A 79 3.86 3.26 2.48
CA PHE A 79 5.07 3.19 1.68
C PHE A 79 5.72 4.56 1.47
N SER A 80 7.02 4.50 1.14
CA SER A 80 7.79 5.61 0.59
C SER A 80 8.44 5.22 -0.73
N GLY A 81 8.82 6.19 -1.55
CA GLY A 81 9.42 5.94 -2.86
C GLY A 81 8.39 5.54 -3.92
N LYS A 82 8.73 4.56 -4.76
CA LYS A 82 7.84 4.05 -5.83
C LYS A 82 7.56 2.58 -5.63
N VAL A 83 6.31 2.17 -5.79
CA VAL A 83 5.88 0.79 -5.65
C VAL A 83 5.07 0.33 -6.86
N GLU A 84 5.16 -0.94 -7.14
CA GLU A 84 4.27 -1.65 -8.06
C GLU A 84 3.22 -2.41 -7.26
N VAL A 85 1.98 -2.35 -7.74
CA VAL A 85 0.85 -3.10 -7.19
C VAL A 85 0.40 -4.10 -8.26
N LEU A 86 0.44 -5.37 -7.90
CA LEU A 86 -0.02 -6.49 -8.74
C LEU A 86 -1.32 -7.03 -8.16
N VAL A 87 -2.35 -7.09 -8.97
CA VAL A 87 -3.65 -7.65 -8.62
C VAL A 87 -3.93 -8.85 -9.51
N GLN A 88 -4.21 -10.00 -8.91
CA GLN A 88 -4.72 -11.17 -9.61
C GLN A 88 -6.23 -11.27 -9.35
N LYS A 89 -7.02 -11.32 -10.42
CA LYS A 89 -8.47 -11.55 -10.35
C LYS A 89 -8.77 -13.04 -10.43
N HIS A 90 -9.53 -13.58 -9.46
CA HIS A 90 -9.84 -15.00 -9.39
C HIS A 90 -11.19 -15.35 -10.05
N ASN A 91 -12.18 -14.47 -9.94
CA ASN A 91 -13.53 -14.72 -10.41
C ASN A 91 -13.76 -14.18 -11.83
N GLY A 92 -13.74 -15.08 -12.81
CA GLY A 92 -13.99 -14.75 -14.23
C GLY A 92 -12.80 -14.04 -14.89
N GLU A 93 -12.97 -13.66 -16.13
CA GLU A 93 -11.97 -13.04 -16.97
C GLU A 93 -11.80 -11.55 -16.65
N LEU A 94 -10.56 -11.06 -16.65
CA LEU A 94 -10.23 -9.63 -16.58
C LEU A 94 -10.12 -9.06 -18.01
N ARG A 95 -11.11 -8.27 -18.43
CA ARG A 95 -11.18 -7.68 -19.78
C ARG A 95 -10.82 -6.20 -19.79
N SER A 96 -11.10 -5.51 -18.70
CA SER A 96 -10.80 -4.09 -18.56
C SER A 96 -10.65 -3.72 -17.09
N ALA A 97 -9.87 -2.67 -16.82
CA ALA A 97 -9.76 -2.08 -15.49
C ALA A 97 -9.61 -0.57 -15.58
N VAL A 98 -10.15 0.13 -14.59
CA VAL A 98 -10.03 1.58 -14.46
C VAL A 98 -9.62 1.93 -13.04
N VAL A 99 -8.51 2.65 -12.88
CA VAL A 99 -8.07 3.17 -11.60
C VAL A 99 -8.68 4.55 -11.36
N ARG A 100 -9.36 4.71 -10.24
CA ARG A 100 -10.01 5.96 -9.84
C ARG A 100 -9.31 6.62 -8.64
N PRO A 101 -9.35 7.96 -8.54
CA PRO A 101 -9.95 8.90 -9.48
C PRO A 101 -9.09 9.08 -10.74
N LEU A 102 -9.74 9.30 -11.89
CA LEU A 102 -9.06 9.45 -13.20
C LEU A 102 -8.03 10.59 -13.22
N SER A 103 -8.23 11.59 -12.37
CA SER A 103 -7.29 12.72 -12.21
C SER A 103 -5.90 12.33 -11.74
N LYS A 104 -5.71 11.09 -11.24
CA LYS A 104 -4.39 10.57 -10.86
C LYS A 104 -3.57 10.09 -12.06
N GLY A 105 -4.20 9.88 -13.22
CA GLY A 105 -3.52 9.50 -14.45
C GLY A 105 -2.88 8.10 -14.44
N ILE A 106 -3.25 7.24 -13.48
CA ILE A 106 -2.71 5.89 -13.36
C ILE A 106 -3.29 5.04 -14.48
N GLN A 107 -2.40 4.48 -15.29
CA GLN A 107 -2.76 3.57 -16.39
C GLN A 107 -2.33 2.15 -15.99
N PRO A 108 -3.28 1.24 -15.71
CA PRO A 108 -2.95 -0.13 -15.40
C PRO A 108 -2.64 -0.93 -16.67
N GLU A 109 -1.73 -1.89 -16.54
CA GLU A 109 -1.42 -2.90 -17.55
C GLU A 109 -2.14 -4.19 -17.21
N ILE A 110 -2.75 -4.85 -18.23
CA ILE A 110 -3.47 -6.11 -18.06
C ILE A 110 -2.73 -7.20 -18.83
N ASP A 111 -2.45 -8.31 -18.15
CA ASP A 111 -1.94 -9.55 -18.74
C ASP A 111 -2.73 -10.74 -18.18
N GLY A 112 -3.59 -11.31 -19.03
CA GLY A 112 -4.54 -12.35 -18.60
C GLY A 112 -5.43 -11.87 -17.45
N ASN A 113 -5.38 -12.54 -16.32
CA ASN A 113 -6.11 -12.14 -15.11
C ASN A 113 -5.28 -11.30 -14.12
N PHE A 114 -4.15 -10.78 -14.57
CA PHE A 114 -3.29 -9.91 -13.78
C PHE A 114 -3.44 -8.46 -14.20
N LEU A 115 -3.43 -7.57 -13.22
CA LEU A 115 -3.39 -6.13 -13.37
C LEU A 115 -2.16 -5.61 -12.66
N LEU A 116 -1.36 -4.79 -13.33
CA LEU A 116 -0.18 -4.14 -12.79
C LEU A 116 -0.30 -2.63 -12.92
N PHE A 117 0.02 -1.89 -11.87
CA PHE A 117 0.16 -0.44 -11.92
C PHE A 117 1.19 0.06 -10.90
N THR A 118 1.73 1.24 -11.17
CA THR A 118 2.76 1.87 -10.33
C THR A 118 2.19 3.04 -9.55
N LEU A 119 2.63 3.18 -8.29
CA LEU A 119 2.38 4.34 -7.44
C LEU A 119 3.69 5.07 -7.15
N ASP A 120 3.73 6.35 -7.42
CA ASP A 120 4.88 7.23 -7.16
C ASP A 120 4.76 8.02 -5.86
N LYS A 121 3.60 7.98 -5.23
CA LYS A 121 3.27 8.65 -3.96
C LYS A 121 2.08 8.02 -3.29
N PRO A 122 1.95 8.18 -1.97
CA PRO A 122 0.79 7.73 -1.20
C PRO A 122 -0.51 8.32 -1.72
N GLN A 123 -1.54 7.46 -1.84
CA GLN A 123 -2.87 7.85 -2.31
C GLN A 123 -3.91 6.75 -2.05
N LYS A 124 -5.17 7.15 -2.02
CA LYS A 124 -6.30 6.25 -1.91
C LYS A 124 -6.96 6.10 -3.26
N LEU A 125 -7.19 4.88 -3.68
CA LEU A 125 -7.65 4.53 -5.01
C LEU A 125 -8.79 3.51 -4.95
N SER A 126 -9.55 3.44 -6.02
CA SER A 126 -10.47 2.37 -6.31
C SER A 126 -10.16 1.81 -7.70
N VAL A 127 -10.13 0.50 -7.84
CA VAL A 127 -9.94 -0.19 -9.11
C VAL A 127 -11.26 -0.85 -9.49
N GLU A 128 -11.85 -0.38 -10.58
CA GLU A 128 -13.06 -0.96 -11.17
C GLU A 128 -12.66 -1.99 -12.21
N PHE A 129 -13.22 -3.20 -12.14
CA PHE A 129 -12.94 -4.29 -13.08
C PHE A 129 -14.16 -4.53 -13.97
N ASN A 130 -13.96 -4.63 -15.27
CA ASN A 130 -15.01 -4.94 -16.25
C ASN A 130 -16.23 -4.00 -16.19
N GLY A 131 -16.04 -2.76 -15.71
CA GLY A 131 -17.10 -1.77 -15.55
C GLY A 131 -17.96 -1.93 -14.28
N ASP A 132 -17.64 -2.89 -13.41
CA ASP A 132 -18.30 -3.05 -12.12
C ASP A 132 -17.76 -2.01 -11.15
N ARG A 133 -18.68 -1.23 -10.54
CA ARG A 133 -18.35 -0.19 -9.57
C ARG A 133 -18.56 -0.60 -8.12
N LEU A 134 -19.25 -1.71 -7.88
CA LEU A 134 -19.60 -2.16 -6.55
C LEU A 134 -18.62 -3.24 -6.07
N ASN A 135 -18.38 -4.26 -6.88
CA ASN A 135 -17.41 -5.32 -6.57
C ASN A 135 -16.00 -4.90 -7.04
N ASN A 136 -15.49 -3.83 -6.46
CA ASN A 136 -14.23 -3.22 -6.83
C ASN A 136 -13.14 -3.46 -5.75
N LEU A 137 -11.92 -3.05 -6.06
CA LEU A 137 -10.79 -3.08 -5.13
C LEU A 137 -10.48 -1.66 -4.66
N HIS A 138 -10.54 -1.44 -3.34
CA HIS A 138 -10.05 -0.23 -2.70
C HIS A 138 -8.60 -0.42 -2.26
N VAL A 139 -7.72 0.49 -2.69
CA VAL A 139 -6.29 0.49 -2.33
C VAL A 139 -6.00 1.70 -1.47
N PHE A 140 -5.69 1.48 -0.20
CA PHE A 140 -5.26 2.51 0.74
C PHE A 140 -3.74 2.44 0.89
N ALA A 141 -3.07 3.11 -0.01
CA ALA A 141 -1.63 3.28 -0.01
C ALA A 141 -1.30 4.57 0.72
N ASN A 142 -0.86 4.48 1.99
CA ASN A 142 -0.67 5.61 2.87
C ASN A 142 0.81 6.02 2.94
N PRO A 143 1.13 7.22 3.44
CA PRO A 143 2.50 7.58 3.76
C PRO A 143 2.99 6.80 4.98
N ILE A 144 4.28 6.55 5.03
CA ILE A 144 4.93 6.07 6.26
C ILE A 144 4.67 7.08 7.38
N ILE A 145 4.22 6.59 8.53
CA ILE A 145 4.00 7.43 9.71
C ILE A 145 5.34 7.70 10.36
N GLU A 146 5.75 8.96 10.31
CA GLU A 146 6.91 9.44 11.05
C GLU A 146 6.50 9.85 12.48
N ASN A 147 7.42 9.78 13.42
CA ASN A 147 7.21 10.22 14.81
C ASN A 147 6.06 9.48 15.52
N VAL A 148 6.03 8.16 15.39
CA VAL A 148 5.11 7.33 16.18
C VAL A 148 5.40 7.56 17.67
N PRO A 149 4.39 7.89 18.49
CA PRO A 149 4.58 8.04 19.93
C PRO A 149 5.13 6.77 20.56
N ASP A 150 6.04 6.92 21.55
CA ASP A 150 6.51 5.76 22.29
C ASP A 150 5.36 5.16 23.11
N LYS A 151 5.03 3.92 22.85
CA LYS A 151 3.99 3.20 23.59
C LYS A 151 4.24 3.06 25.09
N ASN A 152 5.49 3.25 25.52
CA ASN A 152 5.86 3.19 26.92
C ASN A 152 5.86 4.60 27.59
N ASP A 153 5.57 5.69 26.85
CA ASP A 153 5.41 7.01 27.43
C ASP A 153 4.15 7.00 28.33
N PRO A 154 4.24 7.40 29.60
CA PRO A 154 3.11 7.41 30.52
C PRO A 154 1.95 8.34 30.08
N ASN A 155 2.20 9.25 29.14
CA ASN A 155 1.18 10.12 28.57
C ASN A 155 0.54 9.54 27.30
N VAL A 156 0.97 8.35 26.84
CA VAL A 156 0.45 7.66 25.64
C VAL A 156 -0.45 6.52 26.06
N MET A 157 -1.70 6.56 25.64
CA MET A 157 -2.60 5.43 25.74
C MET A 157 -2.46 4.59 24.48
N TYR A 158 -1.86 3.40 24.61
CA TYR A 158 -1.61 2.50 23.51
C TYR A 158 -2.60 1.34 23.53
N PHE A 159 -3.22 1.07 22.39
CA PHE A 159 -4.07 -0.09 22.18
C PHE A 159 -3.43 -1.01 21.14
N GLU A 160 -3.26 -2.27 21.48
CA GLU A 160 -2.90 -3.30 20.50
C GLU A 160 -3.98 -3.41 19.43
N SER A 161 -3.64 -4.02 18.26
CA SER A 161 -4.65 -4.30 17.25
C SER A 161 -5.70 -5.27 17.77
N GLY A 162 -6.99 -4.99 17.55
CA GLY A 162 -8.09 -5.84 18.02
C GLY A 162 -9.32 -5.05 18.40
N ILE A 163 -10.24 -5.72 19.10
CA ILE A 163 -11.44 -5.10 19.66
C ILE A 163 -11.17 -4.76 21.13
N HIS A 164 -11.35 -3.50 21.48
CA HIS A 164 -11.20 -3.00 22.84
C HIS A 164 -12.56 -2.50 23.32
N GLU A 165 -13.07 -3.10 24.38
CA GLU A 165 -14.25 -2.61 25.07
C GLU A 165 -13.80 -1.56 26.11
N PRO A 166 -14.32 -0.33 26.06
CA PRO A 166 -14.03 0.66 27.10
C PRO A 166 -14.57 0.10 28.42
N THR A 167 -13.68 -0.19 29.34
CA THR A 167 -14.06 -0.39 30.73
C THR A 167 -14.31 0.99 31.32
N ASP A 168 -15.47 1.19 31.94
CA ASP A 168 -15.81 2.43 32.61
C ASP A 168 -14.66 2.90 33.51
N VAL A 169 -14.15 4.09 33.21
CA VAL A 169 -13.08 4.75 33.96
C VAL A 169 -13.70 5.62 35.03
#